data_5405cbdd95cf422b1435ea7d690c66b3
#
_entry.id   5405cbdd95cf422b1435ea7d690c66b3
#
_cell.length_a   1.000
_cell.length_b   1.000
_cell.length_c   1.000
_cell.angle_alpha   90.00
_cell.angle_beta   90.00
_cell.angle_gamma   90.00
#
_symmetry.space_group_name_H-M   'P 1'
#
loop_
_entity.id
_entity.type
_entity.pdbx_description
1 polymer ?
#
loop_
_entity_poly.entity_id
_entity_poly.type
_entity_poly.pdbx_seq_one_letter_code
_entity_poly.pdbx_strand_id
1 'polypeptide(L)'
;MQRRTLLKAGLALGALGSLPLGASRVFAEQPLTFYGLKSMSGPFASYGKYADMGSRLAIAEHPQLLGQPLKYKVIDTEGNAGKAVRKVQEAIGQDGARFFQGCTLSSSALAVSKEINKAGGVFMTPVGADEITGKDCNSSTFRWSVPTYGAIRETLVPLIKLLPEAKRWYTITPQYVFGDALLDNARKVFSEHGIEHIGNSYHSLQEQEFSGYLTNAIAAKPDVLVLLNFGSQSSNALRQAVNFGIKDRMKVLLVWSAGLDQFQELGSDVLEGVYLGAQYWHQVDTPLNRELVAATRKAYGINPNYPLAADYIGTRVMLEAIIKANSLDGAAVSKALQGMSFKGPTGDELIRPGDHQVLKDYYLLRGKPQAQMRDDDDLAEVLHAGRSFIEVSQTGCALA
;
A
#
# COMPACT_ATOMS: atom_id res chain seq x y z
N MET A 1 -81.65 -25.80 -1.28
CA MET A 1 -82.85 -25.33 -0.59
C MET A 1 -82.46 -24.23 0.36
N GLN A 2 -82.88 -22.99 0.03
CA GLN A 2 -83.74 -22.10 0.81
C GLN A 2 -83.09 -21.60 2.14
N ARG A 3 -83.00 -20.38 2.55
CA ARG A 3 -83.60 -19.04 2.28
C ARG A 3 -83.01 -18.14 3.37
N ARG A 4 -82.48 -16.97 3.06
CA ARG A 4 -83.11 -15.63 3.34
C ARG A 4 -83.59 -15.37 4.83
N THR A 5 -83.09 -14.33 5.50
CA THR A 5 -83.75 -13.02 5.59
C THR A 5 -83.04 -12.18 6.68
N LEU A 6 -82.53 -10.98 6.46
CA LEU A 6 -82.98 -9.61 6.79
C LEU A 6 -83.23 -9.30 8.27
N LEU A 7 -82.62 -8.30 8.89
CA LEU A 7 -83.08 -6.91 9.05
C LEU A 7 -82.31 -6.13 10.13
N LYS A 8 -81.70 -5.04 9.73
CA LYS A 8 -81.88 -3.63 10.13
C LYS A 8 -81.61 -3.20 11.59
N ALA A 9 -80.76 -2.18 11.61
CA ALA A 9 -80.89 -0.85 12.26
C ALA A 9 -80.14 -0.61 13.59
N GLY A 10 -79.36 0.47 13.59
CA GLY A 10 -78.85 1.14 14.75
C GLY A 10 -77.69 2.11 14.45
N LEU A 11 -78.04 3.32 14.01
CA LEU A 11 -77.13 4.46 13.99
C LEU A 11 -76.73 4.87 15.40
N ALA A 12 -75.47 5.08 15.74
CA ALA A 12 -75.02 6.02 16.72
C ALA A 12 -73.63 6.59 16.31
N LEU A 13 -73.56 7.89 16.17
CA LEU A 13 -72.36 8.73 15.96
C LEU A 13 -71.41 8.57 17.14
N GLY A 14 -70.13 8.44 16.74
CA GLY A 14 -68.99 8.57 17.63
C GLY A 14 -67.78 8.96 16.83
N ALA A 15 -67.62 10.24 16.48
CA ALA A 15 -66.40 10.81 15.90
C ALA A 15 -65.31 10.87 16.97
N LEU A 16 -64.32 9.98 16.92
CA LEU A 16 -63.12 10.12 17.68
C LEU A 16 -61.97 9.97 16.64
N GLY A 17 -61.18 11.04 16.52
CA GLY A 17 -60.12 11.22 15.55
C GLY A 17 -59.11 10.11 15.58
N SER A 18 -58.97 9.42 14.48
CA SER A 18 -57.78 8.60 14.18
C SER A 18 -56.65 9.51 13.78
N LEU A 19 -55.77 9.86 14.73
CA LEU A 19 -54.44 10.32 14.44
C LEU A 19 -53.73 9.20 13.66
N PRO A 20 -53.17 9.48 12.47
CA PRO A 20 -52.27 8.53 11.85
C PRO A 20 -51.03 8.47 12.72
N LEU A 21 -50.84 7.41 13.48
CA LEU A 21 -49.56 6.99 13.96
C LEU A 21 -48.68 6.79 12.72
N GLY A 22 -47.99 7.86 12.34
CA GLY A 22 -46.88 7.79 11.37
C GLY A 22 -45.88 6.80 11.94
N ALA A 23 -45.99 5.56 11.54
CA ALA A 23 -44.89 4.62 11.68
C ALA A 23 -43.73 5.20 10.87
N SER A 24 -42.91 6.03 11.52
CA SER A 24 -41.58 6.32 11.04
C SER A 24 -40.92 4.95 10.86
N ARG A 25 -40.89 4.45 9.62
CA ARG A 25 -40.00 3.35 9.28
C ARG A 25 -38.63 3.90 9.58
N VAL A 26 -38.11 3.57 10.76
CA VAL A 26 -36.66 3.61 11.01
C VAL A 26 -36.11 2.61 10.01
N PHE A 27 -35.77 3.12 8.83
CA PHE A 27 -34.85 2.39 7.96
C PHE A 27 -33.60 2.26 8.83
N ALA A 28 -33.33 1.06 9.31
CA ALA A 28 -32.05 0.75 9.90
C ALA A 28 -31.04 1.13 8.83
N GLU A 29 -30.34 2.25 9.04
CA GLU A 29 -29.32 2.71 8.12
C GLU A 29 -28.34 1.54 7.94
N GLN A 30 -28.15 1.11 6.70
CA GLN A 30 -27.25 0.02 6.38
C GLN A 30 -25.86 0.45 6.84
N PRO A 31 -25.13 -0.36 7.61
CA PRO A 31 -23.82 0.04 8.11
C PRO A 31 -22.90 0.32 6.95
N LEU A 32 -22.18 1.45 7.03
CA LEU A 32 -21.13 1.78 6.07
C LEU A 32 -20.05 0.68 6.12
N THR A 33 -19.75 0.08 4.98
CA THR A 33 -18.71 -0.95 4.89
C THR A 33 -17.50 -0.44 4.14
N PHE A 34 -16.34 -0.52 4.79
CA PHE A 34 -15.04 -0.24 4.22
C PHE A 34 -14.36 -1.57 3.82
N TYR A 35 -13.74 -1.62 2.65
CA TYR A 35 -13.19 -2.86 2.11
C TYR A 35 -11.67 -2.83 2.03
N GLY A 36 -11.02 -3.78 2.69
CA GLY A 36 -9.57 -4.01 2.58
C GLY A 36 -9.26 -5.04 1.49
N LEU A 37 -8.52 -4.64 0.47
CA LEU A 37 -8.03 -5.53 -0.60
C LEU A 37 -6.67 -6.08 -0.17
N LYS A 38 -6.61 -7.30 0.36
CA LYS A 38 -5.42 -7.88 0.98
C LYS A 38 -5.04 -9.19 0.29
N SER A 39 -3.75 -9.51 0.22
CA SER A 39 -3.29 -10.84 -0.19
C SER A 39 -3.17 -11.70 1.07
N MET A 40 -4.26 -12.36 1.48
CA MET A 40 -4.28 -13.18 2.71
C MET A 40 -3.75 -14.58 2.50
N SER A 41 -3.44 -14.96 1.26
CA SER A 41 -2.92 -16.26 0.87
C SER A 41 -1.80 -16.13 -0.17
N GLY A 42 -1.02 -17.19 -0.38
CA GLY A 42 0.10 -17.24 -1.33
C GLY A 42 1.36 -16.53 -0.86
N PRO A 43 2.30 -16.22 -1.78
CA PRO A 43 3.64 -15.69 -1.45
C PRO A 43 3.65 -14.34 -0.71
N PHE A 44 2.52 -13.62 -0.73
CA PHE A 44 2.38 -12.29 -0.12
C PHE A 44 1.46 -12.31 1.12
N ALA A 45 1.17 -13.48 1.70
CA ALA A 45 0.24 -13.61 2.82
C ALA A 45 0.71 -12.84 4.07
N SER A 46 2.00 -12.85 4.37
CA SER A 46 2.56 -12.06 5.48
C SER A 46 2.28 -10.57 5.28
N TYR A 47 2.54 -10.06 4.06
CA TYR A 47 2.27 -8.67 3.71
C TYR A 47 0.78 -8.30 3.91
N GLY A 48 -0.13 -9.17 3.41
CA GLY A 48 -1.58 -8.98 3.57
C GLY A 48 -2.03 -8.97 5.02
N LYS A 49 -1.45 -9.84 5.86
CA LYS A 49 -1.74 -9.90 7.31
C LYS A 49 -1.41 -8.58 8.02
N TYR A 50 -0.22 -8.02 7.80
CA TYR A 50 0.16 -6.74 8.41
C TYR A 50 -0.65 -5.57 7.87
N ALA A 51 -0.95 -5.57 6.57
CA ALA A 51 -1.83 -4.59 5.94
C ALA A 51 -3.25 -4.61 6.56
N ASP A 52 -3.81 -5.79 6.84
CA ASP A 52 -5.10 -5.95 7.53
C ASP A 52 -5.04 -5.39 8.96
N MET A 53 -3.96 -5.65 9.70
CA MET A 53 -3.75 -5.09 11.04
C MET A 53 -3.77 -3.55 11.02
N GLY A 54 -3.12 -2.92 10.04
CA GLY A 54 -3.12 -1.47 9.87
C GLY A 54 -4.51 -0.90 9.62
N SER A 55 -5.25 -1.50 8.68
CA SER A 55 -6.63 -1.08 8.40
C SER A 55 -7.52 -1.22 9.63
N ARG A 56 -7.40 -2.32 10.39
CA ARG A 56 -8.18 -2.52 11.63
C ARG A 56 -7.88 -1.50 12.72
N LEU A 57 -6.62 -1.07 12.86
CA LEU A 57 -6.27 0.00 13.80
C LEU A 57 -6.99 1.30 13.43
N ALA A 58 -6.93 1.72 12.16
CA ALA A 58 -7.59 2.94 11.70
C ALA A 58 -9.13 2.88 11.82
N ILE A 59 -9.73 1.73 11.51
CA ILE A 59 -11.18 1.50 11.67
C ILE A 59 -11.58 1.57 13.15
N ALA A 60 -10.77 1.05 14.06
CA ALA A 60 -11.06 1.08 15.49
C ALA A 60 -11.06 2.50 16.09
N GLU A 61 -10.34 3.44 15.48
CA GLU A 61 -10.37 4.86 15.85
C GLU A 61 -11.73 5.53 15.50
N HIS A 62 -12.49 4.94 14.56
CA HIS A 62 -13.76 5.47 14.04
C HIS A 62 -14.87 4.39 14.04
N PRO A 63 -15.38 3.96 15.20
CA PRO A 63 -16.40 2.90 15.26
C PRO A 63 -17.71 3.31 14.58
N GLN A 64 -17.92 4.61 14.39
CA GLN A 64 -19.04 5.20 13.66
C GLN A 64 -18.50 6.29 12.70
N LEU A 65 -19.15 6.43 11.56
CA LEU A 65 -18.83 7.46 10.58
C LEU A 65 -20.11 8.10 10.06
N LEU A 66 -20.21 9.43 10.12
CA LEU A 66 -21.43 10.19 9.77
C LEU A 66 -22.72 9.66 10.44
N GLY A 67 -22.62 9.24 11.71
CA GLY A 67 -23.74 8.69 12.48
C GLY A 67 -24.05 7.21 12.21
N GLN A 68 -23.37 6.55 11.27
CA GLN A 68 -23.57 5.15 10.92
C GLN A 68 -22.47 4.25 11.49
N PRO A 69 -22.79 3.02 11.95
CA PRO A 69 -21.77 2.07 12.33
C PRO A 69 -20.83 1.75 11.16
N LEU A 70 -19.52 1.82 11.40
CA LEU A 70 -18.52 1.48 10.41
C LEU A 70 -18.17 -0.02 10.51
N LYS A 71 -18.33 -0.74 9.40
CA LYS A 71 -17.91 -2.13 9.25
C LYS A 71 -16.67 -2.22 8.36
N TYR A 72 -15.86 -3.23 8.60
CA TYR A 72 -14.70 -3.54 7.79
C TYR A 72 -14.78 -4.97 7.26
N LYS A 73 -14.62 -5.15 5.96
CA LYS A 73 -14.57 -6.46 5.30
C LYS A 73 -13.26 -6.60 4.55
N VAL A 74 -12.65 -7.78 4.64
CA VAL A 74 -11.45 -8.13 3.87
C VAL A 74 -11.86 -8.88 2.61
N ILE A 75 -11.29 -8.48 1.49
CA ILE A 75 -11.31 -9.21 0.23
C ILE A 75 -9.91 -9.78 0.01
N ASP A 76 -9.77 -11.11 0.08
CA ASP A 76 -8.51 -11.76 -0.27
C ASP A 76 -8.30 -11.72 -1.78
N THR A 77 -7.30 -10.96 -2.23
CA THR A 77 -6.91 -10.83 -3.64
C THR A 77 -6.10 -12.03 -4.15
N GLU A 78 -5.62 -12.88 -3.23
CA GLU A 78 -4.79 -14.05 -3.52
C GLU A 78 -3.52 -13.73 -4.35
N GLY A 79 -3.08 -12.46 -4.34
CA GLY A 79 -1.99 -12.01 -5.21
C GLY A 79 -2.27 -12.18 -6.71
N ASN A 80 -3.55 -12.14 -7.12
CA ASN A 80 -3.99 -12.40 -8.49
C ASN A 80 -4.96 -11.32 -8.97
N ALA A 81 -4.62 -10.65 -10.07
CA ALA A 81 -5.40 -9.53 -10.61
C ALA A 81 -6.82 -9.95 -11.05
N GLY A 82 -6.97 -11.09 -11.72
CA GLY A 82 -8.29 -11.57 -12.18
C GLY A 82 -9.21 -11.94 -11.02
N LYS A 83 -8.67 -12.58 -9.97
CA LYS A 83 -9.45 -12.88 -8.75
C LYS A 83 -9.82 -11.61 -7.98
N ALA A 84 -8.90 -10.66 -7.87
CA ALA A 84 -9.17 -9.37 -7.25
C ALA A 84 -10.30 -8.61 -7.94
N VAL A 85 -10.27 -8.51 -9.28
CA VAL A 85 -11.32 -7.88 -10.09
C VAL A 85 -12.69 -8.52 -9.84
N ARG A 86 -12.77 -9.85 -9.95
CA ARG A 86 -14.05 -10.56 -9.74
C ARG A 86 -14.63 -10.29 -8.37
N LYS A 87 -13.82 -10.42 -7.29
CA LYS A 87 -14.30 -10.20 -5.92
C LYS A 87 -14.67 -8.73 -5.64
N VAL A 88 -13.98 -7.78 -6.26
CA VAL A 88 -14.35 -6.35 -6.19
C VAL A 88 -15.67 -6.09 -6.91
N GLN A 89 -15.87 -6.66 -8.10
CA GLN A 89 -17.14 -6.56 -8.81
C GLN A 89 -18.30 -7.18 -8.02
N GLU A 90 -18.09 -8.31 -7.36
CA GLU A 90 -19.06 -8.94 -6.46
C GLU A 90 -19.41 -8.00 -5.28
N ALA A 91 -18.42 -7.41 -4.61
CA ALA A 91 -18.66 -6.47 -3.52
C ALA A 91 -19.40 -5.20 -3.98
N ILE A 92 -19.07 -4.66 -5.15
CA ILE A 92 -19.76 -3.51 -5.76
C ILE A 92 -21.22 -3.87 -6.09
N GLY A 93 -21.45 -5.02 -6.73
CA GLY A 93 -22.77 -5.42 -7.22
C GLY A 93 -23.71 -5.90 -6.11
N GLN A 94 -23.20 -6.62 -5.11
CA GLN A 94 -24.01 -7.22 -4.05
C GLN A 94 -24.15 -6.33 -2.82
N ASP A 95 -23.04 -5.72 -2.38
CA ASP A 95 -22.98 -4.93 -1.14
C ASP A 95 -23.04 -3.41 -1.41
N GLY A 96 -23.02 -2.97 -2.66
CA GLY A 96 -22.94 -1.55 -3.00
C GLY A 96 -21.61 -0.90 -2.57
N ALA A 97 -20.52 -1.69 -2.49
CA ALA A 97 -19.22 -1.24 -2.02
C ALA A 97 -18.70 0.00 -2.76
N ARG A 98 -18.16 0.98 -2.03
CA ARG A 98 -17.65 2.24 -2.57
C ARG A 98 -16.25 2.58 -2.11
N PHE A 99 -15.83 2.17 -0.92
CA PHE A 99 -14.57 2.58 -0.29
C PHE A 99 -13.63 1.39 -0.15
N PHE A 100 -12.50 1.46 -0.85
CA PHE A 100 -11.53 0.37 -0.96
C PHE A 100 -10.12 0.86 -0.62
N GLN A 101 -9.36 0.02 0.10
CA GLN A 101 -7.98 0.31 0.42
C GLN A 101 -7.14 -0.95 0.29
N GLY A 102 -5.91 -0.82 -0.23
CA GLY A 102 -4.93 -1.90 -0.25
C GLY A 102 -4.44 -2.29 -1.64
N CYS A 103 -4.44 -3.57 -1.91
CA CYS A 103 -3.67 -4.31 -2.92
C CYS A 103 -2.18 -4.40 -2.57
N THR A 104 -1.62 -5.60 -2.76
CA THR A 104 -0.19 -5.87 -2.62
C THR A 104 0.55 -5.75 -3.95
N LEU A 105 -0.08 -6.19 -5.04
CA LEU A 105 0.52 -6.19 -6.38
C LEU A 105 0.00 -5.03 -7.21
N SER A 106 0.92 -4.34 -7.91
CA SER A 106 0.58 -3.24 -8.82
C SER A 106 -0.35 -3.67 -9.95
N SER A 107 -0.17 -4.88 -10.49
CA SER A 107 -1.08 -5.44 -11.51
C SER A 107 -2.51 -5.61 -11.01
N SER A 108 -2.69 -6.03 -9.75
CA SER A 108 -4.02 -6.12 -9.13
C SER A 108 -4.63 -4.74 -8.90
N ALA A 109 -3.85 -3.79 -8.39
CA ALA A 109 -4.31 -2.43 -8.15
C ALA A 109 -4.73 -1.72 -9.46
N LEU A 110 -3.94 -1.82 -10.53
CA LEU A 110 -4.28 -1.30 -11.86
C LEU A 110 -5.59 -1.88 -12.41
N ALA A 111 -5.81 -3.18 -12.19
CA ALA A 111 -7.02 -3.83 -12.67
C ALA A 111 -8.26 -3.41 -11.86
N VAL A 112 -8.20 -3.44 -10.52
CA VAL A 112 -9.36 -3.10 -9.67
C VAL A 112 -9.67 -1.60 -9.70
N SER A 113 -8.67 -0.73 -9.90
CA SER A 113 -8.87 0.72 -9.97
C SER A 113 -9.88 1.11 -11.05
N LYS A 114 -9.85 0.43 -12.19
CA LYS A 114 -10.77 0.64 -13.32
C LYS A 114 -12.22 0.28 -12.94
N GLU A 115 -12.41 -0.83 -12.24
CA GLU A 115 -13.73 -1.28 -11.79
C GLU A 115 -14.31 -0.37 -10.70
N ILE A 116 -13.47 0.03 -9.74
CA ILE A 116 -13.88 0.93 -8.65
C ILE A 116 -14.23 2.31 -9.21
N ASN A 117 -13.42 2.85 -10.14
CA ASN A 117 -13.71 4.12 -10.80
C ASN A 117 -15.04 4.08 -11.58
N LYS A 118 -15.27 3.03 -12.38
CA LYS A 118 -16.50 2.82 -13.13
C LYS A 118 -17.73 2.77 -12.23
N ALA A 119 -17.57 2.24 -11.01
CA ALA A 119 -18.66 2.16 -10.03
C ALA A 119 -18.85 3.46 -9.21
N GLY A 120 -18.05 4.50 -9.42
CA GLY A 120 -18.08 5.73 -8.64
C GLY A 120 -17.59 5.54 -7.21
N GLY A 121 -16.71 4.56 -6.97
CA GLY A 121 -16.08 4.33 -5.68
C GLY A 121 -14.80 5.15 -5.49
N VAL A 122 -14.11 4.93 -4.36
CA VAL A 122 -12.81 5.52 -4.04
C VAL A 122 -11.83 4.42 -3.66
N PHE A 123 -10.62 4.51 -4.16
CA PHE A 123 -9.57 3.54 -3.91
C PHE A 123 -8.27 4.20 -3.47
N MET A 124 -7.76 3.81 -2.31
CA MET A 124 -6.43 4.19 -1.84
C MET A 124 -5.51 2.96 -1.90
N THR A 125 -4.32 3.08 -2.49
CA THR A 125 -3.41 1.93 -2.68
C THR A 125 -1.98 2.24 -2.27
N PRO A 126 -1.24 1.25 -1.72
CA PRO A 126 0.18 1.38 -1.38
C PRO A 126 1.13 0.78 -2.44
N VAL A 127 0.66 0.50 -3.66
CA VAL A 127 1.51 -0.12 -4.69
C VAL A 127 2.43 0.87 -5.40
N GLY A 128 3.51 0.37 -6.01
CA GLY A 128 4.60 1.21 -6.46
C GLY A 128 4.64 1.56 -7.95
N ALA A 129 3.95 0.82 -8.85
CA ALA A 129 4.06 1.07 -10.30
C ALA A 129 3.67 2.50 -10.67
N ASP A 130 4.49 3.14 -11.49
CA ASP A 130 4.33 4.56 -11.86
C ASP A 130 3.00 4.84 -12.57
N GLU A 131 2.45 3.85 -13.28
CA GLU A 131 1.20 3.93 -14.02
C GLU A 131 -0.01 4.31 -13.16
N ILE A 132 -0.03 3.93 -11.87
CA ILE A 132 -1.17 4.14 -10.94
C ILE A 132 -1.57 5.62 -10.85
N THR A 133 -0.60 6.51 -10.72
CA THR A 133 -0.79 7.97 -10.70
C THR A 133 -0.16 8.63 -11.93
N GLY A 134 0.15 7.82 -12.95
CA GLY A 134 0.63 8.20 -14.26
C GLY A 134 -0.43 7.96 -15.34
N LYS A 135 -0.04 7.28 -16.43
CA LYS A 135 -0.90 7.05 -17.61
C LYS A 135 -2.23 6.33 -17.35
N ASP A 136 -2.32 5.54 -16.26
CA ASP A 136 -3.54 4.82 -15.86
C ASP A 136 -4.27 5.48 -14.68
N CYS A 137 -3.93 6.74 -14.34
CA CYS A 137 -4.62 7.49 -13.30
C CYS A 137 -6.11 7.67 -13.61
N ASN A 138 -6.91 7.80 -12.59
CA ASN A 138 -8.33 8.10 -12.71
C ASN A 138 -8.83 8.89 -11.48
N SER A 139 -10.04 9.44 -11.58
CA SER A 139 -10.63 10.33 -10.56
C SER A 139 -10.90 9.67 -9.21
N SER A 140 -10.83 8.34 -9.12
CA SER A 140 -11.19 7.56 -7.92
C SER A 140 -9.99 6.97 -7.20
N THR A 141 -8.79 6.95 -7.82
CA THR A 141 -7.64 6.23 -7.31
C THR A 141 -6.58 7.18 -6.76
N PHE A 142 -6.12 6.89 -5.55
CA PHE A 142 -5.12 7.62 -4.80
C PHE A 142 -3.99 6.69 -4.38
N ARG A 143 -2.75 7.18 -4.29
CA ARG A 143 -1.61 6.37 -3.91
C ARG A 143 -0.83 6.99 -2.76
N TRP A 144 -0.65 6.22 -1.67
CA TRP A 144 0.16 6.67 -0.54
C TRP A 144 1.65 6.43 -0.75
N SER A 145 2.06 5.30 -1.33
CA SER A 145 3.48 4.97 -1.48
C SER A 145 4.18 5.88 -2.49
N VAL A 146 5.45 6.16 -2.23
CA VAL A 146 6.34 6.75 -3.22
C VAL A 146 6.44 5.80 -4.41
N PRO A 147 6.28 6.29 -5.65
CA PRO A 147 6.33 5.47 -6.86
C PRO A 147 7.72 4.87 -7.11
N THR A 148 7.80 3.91 -8.04
CA THR A 148 9.08 3.29 -8.42
C THR A 148 10.11 4.32 -8.86
N TYR A 149 9.70 5.37 -9.54
CA TYR A 149 10.56 6.51 -9.88
C TYR A 149 11.24 7.09 -8.64
N GLY A 150 10.49 7.47 -7.62
CA GLY A 150 11.01 8.06 -6.40
C GLY A 150 11.84 7.07 -5.59
N ALA A 151 11.38 5.82 -5.45
CA ALA A 151 12.11 4.78 -4.73
C ALA A 151 13.50 4.53 -5.31
N ILE A 152 13.61 4.50 -6.64
CA ILE A 152 14.90 4.38 -7.34
C ILE A 152 15.78 5.60 -7.08
N ARG A 153 15.24 6.81 -7.21
CA ARG A 153 16.04 8.04 -7.03
C ARG A 153 16.52 8.19 -5.59
N GLU A 154 15.66 7.93 -4.62
CA GLU A 154 15.99 8.08 -3.18
C GLU A 154 16.84 6.92 -2.63
N THR A 155 17.13 5.91 -3.43
CA THR A 155 18.07 4.83 -3.08
C THR A 155 19.35 4.87 -3.91
N LEU A 156 19.25 4.89 -5.24
CA LEU A 156 20.40 4.83 -6.10
C LEU A 156 21.24 6.12 -6.05
N VAL A 157 20.63 7.29 -6.14
CA VAL A 157 21.37 8.56 -6.18
C VAL A 157 22.20 8.79 -4.91
N PRO A 158 21.63 8.67 -3.68
CA PRO A 158 22.46 8.77 -2.48
C PRO A 158 23.50 7.64 -2.37
N LEU A 159 23.18 6.42 -2.83
CA LEU A 159 24.14 5.32 -2.77
C LEU A 159 25.31 5.54 -3.74
N ILE A 160 25.07 6.06 -4.95
CA ILE A 160 26.13 6.44 -5.91
C ILE A 160 27.08 7.48 -5.29
N LYS A 161 26.54 8.44 -4.52
CA LYS A 161 27.36 9.44 -3.82
C LYS A 161 28.14 8.84 -2.65
N LEU A 162 27.59 7.85 -1.96
CA LEU A 162 28.26 7.14 -0.86
C LEU A 162 29.36 6.19 -1.37
N LEU A 163 29.23 5.69 -2.59
CA LEU A 163 30.13 4.72 -3.20
C LEU A 163 30.69 5.26 -4.54
N PRO A 164 31.48 6.36 -4.54
CA PRO A 164 31.87 7.04 -5.78
C PRO A 164 32.71 6.18 -6.73
N GLU A 165 33.39 5.16 -6.20
CA GLU A 165 34.23 4.23 -7.00
C GLU A 165 33.44 3.05 -7.58
N ALA A 166 32.19 2.80 -7.11
CA ALA A 166 31.35 1.71 -7.59
C ALA A 166 30.71 2.10 -8.93
N LYS A 167 31.25 1.64 -10.04
CA LYS A 167 30.81 2.03 -11.39
C LYS A 167 30.03 0.95 -12.13
N ARG A 168 30.17 -0.31 -11.75
CA ARG A 168 29.59 -1.46 -12.44
C ARG A 168 28.43 -2.03 -11.60
N TRP A 169 27.22 -1.95 -12.12
CA TRP A 169 26.02 -2.34 -11.38
C TRP A 169 25.24 -3.41 -12.14
N TYR A 170 24.74 -4.39 -11.41
CA TYR A 170 23.92 -5.49 -11.93
C TYR A 170 22.57 -5.53 -11.23
N THR A 171 21.50 -5.90 -11.95
CA THR A 171 20.13 -5.93 -11.39
C THR A 171 19.53 -7.34 -11.44
N ILE A 172 18.69 -7.67 -10.45
CA ILE A 172 17.80 -8.84 -10.45
C ILE A 172 16.37 -8.32 -10.33
N THR A 173 15.50 -8.66 -11.30
CA THR A 173 14.22 -7.98 -11.52
C THR A 173 13.07 -8.99 -11.63
N PRO A 174 11.96 -8.83 -10.89
CA PRO A 174 10.76 -9.63 -11.10
C PRO A 174 10.06 -9.21 -12.40
N GLN A 175 9.64 -10.20 -13.20
CA GLN A 175 9.08 -9.98 -14.52
C GLN A 175 7.59 -9.62 -14.45
N TYR A 176 7.28 -8.37 -14.14
CA TYR A 176 5.93 -7.78 -14.20
C TYR A 176 6.01 -6.25 -14.07
N VAL A 177 4.88 -5.55 -14.22
CA VAL A 177 4.79 -4.08 -14.33
C VAL A 177 5.61 -3.30 -13.27
N PHE A 178 5.60 -3.72 -12.01
CA PHE A 178 6.38 -3.04 -10.96
C PHE A 178 7.90 -3.25 -11.14
N GLY A 179 8.33 -4.49 -11.44
CA GLY A 179 9.74 -4.80 -11.67
C GLY A 179 10.28 -4.08 -12.91
N ASP A 180 9.51 -4.07 -14.00
CA ASP A 180 9.87 -3.35 -15.23
C ASP A 180 10.00 -1.85 -14.97
N ALA A 181 9.04 -1.24 -14.22
CA ALA A 181 9.10 0.17 -13.85
C ALA A 181 10.33 0.50 -12.98
N LEU A 182 10.70 -0.35 -12.01
CA LEU A 182 11.94 -0.19 -11.24
C LEU A 182 13.17 -0.25 -12.12
N LEU A 183 13.27 -1.23 -13.01
CA LEU A 183 14.43 -1.40 -13.90
C LEU A 183 14.58 -0.23 -14.87
N ASP A 184 13.49 0.24 -15.46
CA ASP A 184 13.52 1.35 -16.40
C ASP A 184 13.93 2.66 -15.71
N ASN A 185 13.45 2.92 -14.49
CA ASN A 185 13.87 4.06 -13.69
C ASN A 185 15.34 3.91 -13.24
N ALA A 186 15.78 2.70 -12.87
CA ALA A 186 17.19 2.44 -12.54
C ALA A 186 18.12 2.73 -13.71
N ARG A 187 17.78 2.27 -14.91
CA ARG A 187 18.55 2.54 -16.14
C ARG A 187 18.69 4.03 -16.43
N LYS A 188 17.63 4.83 -16.20
CA LYS A 188 17.69 6.30 -16.32
C LYS A 188 18.69 6.90 -15.35
N VAL A 189 18.61 6.53 -14.05
CA VAL A 189 19.55 6.99 -13.03
C VAL A 189 20.98 6.56 -13.34
N PHE A 190 21.20 5.32 -13.79
CA PHE A 190 22.52 4.85 -14.21
C PHE A 190 23.10 5.70 -15.35
N SER A 191 22.29 5.97 -16.37
CA SER A 191 22.69 6.83 -17.49
C SER A 191 23.01 8.26 -17.05
N GLU A 192 22.16 8.86 -16.21
CA GLU A 192 22.35 10.21 -15.69
C GLU A 192 23.64 10.38 -14.86
N HIS A 193 24.07 9.31 -14.18
CA HIS A 193 25.21 9.34 -13.25
C HIS A 193 26.47 8.63 -13.76
N GLY A 194 26.50 8.19 -15.03
CA GLY A 194 27.66 7.52 -15.62
C GLY A 194 27.97 6.16 -14.98
N ILE A 195 26.92 5.44 -14.54
CA ILE A 195 27.00 4.08 -14.01
C ILE A 195 26.85 3.09 -15.16
N GLU A 196 27.75 2.12 -15.25
CA GLU A 196 27.67 1.02 -16.21
C GLU A 196 26.68 -0.04 -15.69
N HIS A 197 25.52 -0.15 -16.32
CA HIS A 197 24.56 -1.24 -16.06
C HIS A 197 25.01 -2.47 -16.84
N ILE A 198 25.77 -3.36 -16.21
CA ILE A 198 26.47 -4.49 -16.86
C ILE A 198 25.60 -5.71 -17.10
N GLY A 199 24.36 -5.75 -16.59
CA GLY A 199 23.42 -6.83 -16.83
C GLY A 199 22.21 -6.84 -15.93
N ASN A 200 21.22 -7.64 -16.34
CA ASN A 200 19.99 -7.89 -15.60
C ASN A 200 19.59 -9.35 -15.70
N SER A 201 19.08 -9.91 -14.63
CA SER A 201 18.40 -11.21 -14.63
C SER A 201 16.93 -11.04 -14.25
N TYR A 202 16.01 -11.50 -15.10
CA TYR A 202 14.59 -11.55 -14.81
C TYR A 202 14.19 -12.87 -14.12
N HIS A 203 13.30 -12.81 -13.14
CA HIS A 203 12.71 -13.96 -12.49
C HIS A 203 11.18 -13.89 -12.44
N SER A 204 10.52 -15.04 -12.25
CA SER A 204 9.07 -15.10 -12.10
C SER A 204 8.61 -14.61 -10.72
N LEU A 205 7.33 -14.22 -10.60
CA LEU A 205 6.74 -13.88 -9.29
C LEU A 205 6.61 -15.08 -8.33
N GLN A 206 6.81 -16.31 -8.81
CA GLN A 206 6.77 -17.53 -8.01
C GLN A 206 8.17 -18.04 -7.65
N GLU A 207 9.22 -17.29 -8.01
CA GLU A 207 10.59 -17.72 -7.79
C GLU A 207 10.95 -17.83 -6.30
N GLN A 208 11.59 -18.92 -5.95
CA GLN A 208 12.08 -19.20 -4.60
C GLN A 208 13.59 -19.45 -4.59
N GLU A 209 14.15 -19.87 -5.73
CA GLU A 209 15.54 -20.29 -5.86
C GLU A 209 16.33 -19.27 -6.71
N PHE A 210 17.27 -18.58 -6.08
CA PHE A 210 18.01 -17.47 -6.70
C PHE A 210 19.45 -17.83 -7.07
N SER A 211 19.93 -19.05 -6.84
CA SER A 211 21.32 -19.45 -7.07
C SER A 211 21.80 -19.19 -8.50
N GLY A 212 20.97 -19.47 -9.51
CA GLY A 212 21.31 -19.21 -10.92
C GLY A 212 21.47 -17.72 -11.22
N TYR A 213 20.57 -16.88 -10.70
CA TYR A 213 20.60 -15.42 -10.87
C TYR A 213 21.83 -14.82 -10.17
N LEU A 214 22.16 -15.30 -8.97
CA LEU A 214 23.31 -14.87 -8.19
C LEU A 214 24.63 -15.31 -8.85
N THR A 215 24.68 -16.51 -9.43
CA THR A 215 25.83 -16.99 -10.21
C THR A 215 26.09 -16.08 -11.42
N ASN A 216 25.05 -15.66 -12.14
CA ASN A 216 25.16 -14.70 -13.24
C ASN A 216 25.71 -13.35 -12.77
N ALA A 217 25.20 -12.84 -11.64
CA ALA A 217 25.71 -11.61 -11.05
C ALA A 217 27.19 -11.73 -10.65
N ILE A 218 27.59 -12.83 -9.99
CA ILE A 218 29.00 -13.08 -9.62
C ILE A 218 29.91 -13.13 -10.85
N ALA A 219 29.45 -13.79 -11.92
CA ALA A 219 30.24 -13.91 -13.16
C ALA A 219 30.44 -12.54 -13.86
N ALA A 220 29.45 -11.64 -13.75
CA ALA A 220 29.50 -10.29 -14.29
C ALA A 220 30.43 -9.35 -13.49
N LYS A 221 30.81 -9.70 -12.25
CA LYS A 221 31.69 -8.93 -11.35
C LYS A 221 31.26 -7.47 -11.19
N PRO A 222 30.03 -7.18 -10.73
CA PRO A 222 29.61 -5.82 -10.43
C PRO A 222 30.24 -5.33 -9.11
N ASP A 223 30.28 -4.00 -8.94
CA ASP A 223 30.57 -3.36 -7.66
C ASP A 223 29.33 -3.39 -6.75
N VAL A 224 28.14 -3.31 -7.36
CA VAL A 224 26.84 -3.31 -6.67
C VAL A 224 25.86 -4.25 -7.34
N LEU A 225 25.25 -5.13 -6.56
CA LEU A 225 24.07 -5.92 -6.91
C LEU A 225 22.82 -5.19 -6.43
N VAL A 226 21.90 -4.89 -7.34
CA VAL A 226 20.61 -4.24 -7.03
C VAL A 226 19.48 -5.25 -7.16
N LEU A 227 18.77 -5.47 -6.07
CA LEU A 227 17.56 -6.30 -6.02
C LEU A 227 16.33 -5.40 -6.21
N LEU A 228 15.62 -5.61 -7.33
CA LEU A 228 14.40 -4.88 -7.69
C LEU A 228 13.12 -5.64 -7.34
N ASN A 229 13.24 -6.72 -6.59
CA ASN A 229 12.15 -7.53 -6.06
C ASN A 229 11.74 -7.07 -4.65
N PHE A 230 10.67 -7.65 -4.08
CA PHE A 230 10.19 -7.34 -2.74
C PHE A 230 9.53 -8.57 -2.07
N GLY A 231 9.20 -8.45 -0.77
CA GLY A 231 8.56 -9.52 0.00
C GLY A 231 9.43 -10.77 0.11
N SER A 232 8.82 -11.96 0.11
CA SER A 232 9.53 -13.23 0.28
C SER A 232 10.60 -13.50 -0.78
N GLN A 233 10.41 -12.99 -2.00
CA GLN A 233 11.40 -13.12 -3.08
C GLN A 233 12.69 -12.38 -2.74
N SER A 234 12.58 -11.15 -2.22
CA SER A 234 13.76 -10.38 -1.79
C SER A 234 14.42 -10.98 -0.55
N SER A 235 13.65 -11.54 0.40
CA SER A 235 14.19 -12.27 1.56
C SER A 235 14.99 -13.49 1.10
N ASN A 236 14.45 -14.29 0.17
CA ASN A 236 15.14 -15.47 -0.36
C ASN A 236 16.41 -15.08 -1.13
N ALA A 237 16.33 -14.04 -1.99
CA ALA A 237 17.49 -13.56 -2.75
C ALA A 237 18.60 -13.05 -1.82
N LEU A 238 18.26 -12.27 -0.77
CA LEU A 238 19.25 -11.78 0.19
C LEU A 238 19.90 -12.90 0.99
N ARG A 239 19.09 -13.84 1.51
CA ARG A 239 19.61 -14.98 2.29
C ARG A 239 20.54 -15.85 1.44
N GLN A 240 20.15 -16.15 0.22
CA GLN A 240 20.99 -16.90 -0.71
C GLN A 240 22.22 -16.10 -1.12
N ALA A 241 22.12 -14.78 -1.34
CA ALA A 241 23.26 -13.93 -1.64
C ALA A 241 24.35 -13.99 -0.54
N VAL A 242 23.94 -13.98 0.73
CA VAL A 242 24.89 -14.15 1.85
C VAL A 242 25.53 -15.53 1.82
N ASN A 243 24.76 -16.59 1.61
CA ASN A 243 25.28 -17.97 1.52
C ASN A 243 26.28 -18.15 0.34
N PHE A 244 26.13 -17.38 -0.73
CA PHE A 244 27.07 -17.35 -1.87
C PHE A 244 28.30 -16.44 -1.64
N GLY A 245 28.43 -15.80 -0.46
CA GLY A 245 29.53 -14.89 -0.15
C GLY A 245 29.52 -13.62 -1.01
N ILE A 246 28.34 -13.16 -1.44
CA ILE A 246 28.20 -11.97 -2.30
C ILE A 246 28.63 -10.72 -1.57
N LYS A 247 28.34 -10.58 -0.26
CA LYS A 247 28.71 -9.40 0.54
C LYS A 247 30.23 -9.15 0.59
N ASP A 248 31.04 -10.18 0.43
CA ASP A 248 32.51 -10.07 0.41
C ASP A 248 33.06 -9.59 -0.95
N ARG A 249 32.22 -9.63 -1.98
CA ARG A 249 32.61 -9.36 -3.38
C ARG A 249 32.04 -8.07 -3.93
N MET A 250 30.81 -7.70 -3.49
CA MET A 250 30.09 -6.54 -3.99
C MET A 250 29.14 -6.01 -2.92
N LYS A 251 28.73 -4.75 -3.05
CA LYS A 251 27.67 -4.19 -2.21
C LYS A 251 26.31 -4.69 -2.69
N VAL A 252 25.34 -4.76 -1.77
CA VAL A 252 23.97 -5.21 -2.09
C VAL A 252 22.98 -4.10 -1.71
N LEU A 253 22.11 -3.76 -2.64
CA LEU A 253 20.98 -2.85 -2.45
C LEU A 253 19.69 -3.59 -2.74
N LEU A 254 18.77 -3.63 -1.78
CA LEU A 254 17.35 -3.94 -1.99
C LEU A 254 16.58 -2.62 -2.09
N VAL A 255 16.03 -2.30 -3.26
CA VAL A 255 15.37 -1.00 -3.50
C VAL A 255 14.05 -0.86 -2.76
N TRP A 256 13.31 -1.95 -2.56
CA TRP A 256 11.97 -1.91 -1.93
C TRP A 256 11.82 -3.02 -0.90
N SER A 257 12.07 -2.69 0.36
CA SER A 257 11.88 -3.65 1.46
C SER A 257 10.44 -3.66 1.98
N ALA A 258 10.04 -4.80 2.56
CA ALA A 258 8.77 -4.90 3.30
C ALA A 258 8.85 -4.25 4.69
N GLY A 259 10.06 -3.94 5.16
CA GLY A 259 10.30 -3.28 6.44
C GLY A 259 10.64 -4.25 7.56
N LEU A 260 10.24 -3.91 8.79
CA LEU A 260 10.74 -4.53 10.01
C LEU A 260 10.56 -6.05 10.07
N ASP A 261 9.38 -6.58 9.69
CA ASP A 261 9.13 -8.03 9.72
C ASP A 261 10.08 -8.82 8.81
N GLN A 262 10.37 -8.28 7.64
CA GLN A 262 11.37 -8.85 6.74
C GLN A 262 12.77 -8.80 7.37
N PHE A 263 13.10 -7.71 8.06
CA PHE A 263 14.39 -7.54 8.69
C PHE A 263 14.57 -8.49 9.87
N GLN A 264 13.54 -8.67 10.68
CA GLN A 264 13.51 -9.66 11.77
C GLN A 264 13.67 -11.11 11.25
N GLU A 265 12.98 -11.45 10.14
CA GLU A 265 13.10 -12.76 9.49
C GLU A 265 14.51 -13.04 8.97
N LEU A 266 15.17 -12.02 8.42
CA LEU A 266 16.52 -12.14 7.86
C LEU A 266 17.61 -12.17 8.95
N GLY A 267 17.43 -11.38 9.99
CA GLY A 267 18.42 -11.19 11.07
C GLY A 267 19.55 -10.25 10.69
N SER A 268 20.28 -9.80 11.73
CA SER A 268 21.41 -8.87 11.57
C SER A 268 22.54 -9.43 10.69
N ASP A 269 22.83 -10.74 10.79
CA ASP A 269 23.92 -11.37 10.04
C ASP A 269 23.71 -11.25 8.50
N VAL A 270 22.45 -11.39 8.04
CA VAL A 270 22.12 -11.20 6.63
C VAL A 270 22.14 -9.72 6.28
N LEU A 271 21.59 -8.87 7.15
CA LEU A 271 21.36 -7.45 6.87
C LEU A 271 22.59 -6.57 7.03
N GLU A 272 23.55 -6.94 7.85
CA GLU A 272 24.75 -6.14 8.10
C GLU A 272 25.41 -5.66 6.79
N GLY A 273 25.49 -4.34 6.64
CA GLY A 273 26.09 -3.69 5.47
C GLY A 273 25.25 -3.72 4.19
N VAL A 274 24.05 -4.34 4.20
CA VAL A 274 23.10 -4.30 3.08
C VAL A 274 22.39 -2.95 3.08
N TYR A 275 22.26 -2.34 1.90
CA TYR A 275 21.48 -1.12 1.71
C TYR A 275 20.03 -1.47 1.38
N LEU A 276 19.08 -0.72 1.96
CA LEU A 276 17.67 -1.08 1.97
C LEU A 276 16.82 0.16 1.69
N GLY A 277 16.02 0.13 0.64
CA GLY A 277 15.02 1.15 0.38
C GLY A 277 13.76 0.86 1.19
N ALA A 278 13.18 1.89 1.82
CA ALA A 278 12.02 1.71 2.67
C ALA A 278 10.98 2.83 2.51
N GLN A 279 9.72 2.45 2.35
CA GLN A 279 8.57 3.36 2.34
C GLN A 279 8.25 3.92 3.73
N TYR A 280 8.67 3.22 4.75
CA TYR A 280 8.38 3.50 6.16
C TYR A 280 9.44 2.85 7.05
N TRP A 281 9.82 3.54 8.13
CA TRP A 281 10.67 2.97 9.17
C TRP A 281 10.13 3.36 10.55
N HIS A 282 9.94 2.37 11.43
CA HIS A 282 9.28 2.56 12.73
C HIS A 282 10.01 3.51 13.67
N GLN A 283 11.30 3.76 13.45
CA GLN A 283 12.12 4.68 14.26
C GLN A 283 12.13 6.12 13.73
N VAL A 284 11.40 6.43 12.66
CA VAL A 284 11.26 7.82 12.19
C VAL A 284 10.53 8.65 13.22
N ASP A 285 11.14 9.76 13.67
CA ASP A 285 10.62 10.59 14.76
C ASP A 285 9.63 11.63 14.25
N THR A 286 8.38 11.21 14.06
CA THR A 286 7.23 12.09 13.81
C THR A 286 6.13 11.87 14.85
N PRO A 287 5.26 12.86 15.14
CA PRO A 287 4.18 12.69 16.10
C PRO A 287 3.28 11.49 15.78
N LEU A 288 2.78 11.40 14.54
CA LEU A 288 1.90 10.31 14.16
C LEU A 288 2.60 8.95 14.17
N ASN A 289 3.89 8.88 13.83
CA ASN A 289 4.62 7.62 13.89
C ASN A 289 4.76 7.13 15.34
N ARG A 290 5.03 8.02 16.30
CA ARG A 290 5.04 7.65 17.71
C ARG A 290 3.70 7.10 18.19
N GLU A 291 2.58 7.72 17.76
CA GLU A 291 1.22 7.26 18.04
C GLU A 291 0.97 5.88 17.41
N LEU A 292 1.33 5.69 16.15
CA LEU A 292 1.17 4.42 15.43
C LEU A 292 1.99 3.29 16.10
N VAL A 293 3.25 3.56 16.47
CA VAL A 293 4.09 2.61 17.19
C VAL A 293 3.45 2.21 18.53
N ALA A 294 2.98 3.19 19.31
CA ALA A 294 2.33 2.92 20.59
C ALA A 294 1.01 2.12 20.41
N ALA A 295 0.19 2.48 19.44
CA ALA A 295 -1.08 1.78 19.13
C ALA A 295 -0.83 0.35 18.66
N THR A 296 0.17 0.13 17.79
CA THR A 296 0.54 -1.20 17.28
C THR A 296 1.09 -2.09 18.38
N ARG A 297 1.98 -1.57 19.23
CA ARG A 297 2.47 -2.30 20.41
C ARG A 297 1.35 -2.68 21.36
N LYS A 298 0.42 -1.77 21.63
CA LYS A 298 -0.73 -2.03 22.49
C LYS A 298 -1.66 -3.11 21.94
N ALA A 299 -1.95 -3.07 20.64
CA ALA A 299 -2.92 -3.95 20.00
C ALA A 299 -2.34 -5.33 19.64
N TYR A 300 -1.07 -5.37 19.23
CA TYR A 300 -0.47 -6.56 18.62
C TYR A 300 0.86 -7.00 19.24
N GLY A 301 1.44 -6.23 20.18
CA GLY A 301 2.72 -6.56 20.81
C GLY A 301 3.96 -6.41 19.91
N ILE A 302 3.84 -5.73 18.76
CA ILE A 302 4.91 -5.58 17.75
C ILE A 302 5.11 -4.11 17.37
N ASN A 303 6.25 -3.78 16.77
CA ASN A 303 6.42 -2.51 16.06
C ASN A 303 5.81 -2.59 14.65
N PRO A 304 5.29 -1.46 14.12
CA PRO A 304 4.73 -1.43 12.76
C PRO A 304 5.81 -1.60 11.69
N ASN A 305 5.45 -2.31 10.64
CA ASN A 305 6.22 -2.42 9.40
C ASN A 305 5.56 -1.58 8.29
N TYR A 306 6.13 -1.59 7.07
CA TYR A 306 5.60 -0.82 5.96
C TYR A 306 4.15 -1.20 5.59
N PRO A 307 3.77 -2.48 5.37
CA PRO A 307 2.39 -2.79 5.02
C PRO A 307 1.38 -2.35 6.07
N LEU A 308 1.68 -2.50 7.36
CA LEU A 308 0.81 -2.04 8.44
C LEU A 308 0.65 -0.51 8.41
N ALA A 309 1.77 0.22 8.33
CA ALA A 309 1.74 1.69 8.32
C ALA A 309 1.01 2.25 7.10
N ALA A 310 1.25 1.67 5.91
CA ALA A 310 0.61 2.11 4.66
C ALA A 310 -0.90 1.92 4.68
N ASP A 311 -1.35 0.79 5.20
CA ASP A 311 -2.77 0.47 5.27
C ASP A 311 -3.48 1.19 6.42
N TYR A 312 -2.79 1.45 7.52
CA TYR A 312 -3.28 2.33 8.58
C TYR A 312 -3.54 3.73 8.06
N ILE A 313 -2.53 4.38 7.47
CA ILE A 313 -2.67 5.77 7.03
C ILE A 313 -3.60 5.91 5.83
N GLY A 314 -3.56 4.98 4.87
CA GLY A 314 -4.45 4.99 3.72
C GLY A 314 -5.93 4.85 4.13
N THR A 315 -6.23 3.99 5.11
CA THR A 315 -7.57 3.86 5.68
C THR A 315 -7.96 5.13 6.43
N ARG A 316 -7.12 5.62 7.34
CA ARG A 316 -7.38 6.81 8.14
C ARG A 316 -7.66 8.04 7.29
N VAL A 317 -6.81 8.33 6.30
CA VAL A 317 -6.97 9.50 5.40
C VAL A 317 -8.28 9.42 4.60
N MET A 318 -8.67 8.23 4.16
CA MET A 318 -9.97 8.05 3.49
C MET A 318 -11.14 8.29 4.44
N LEU A 319 -11.08 7.81 5.69
CA LEU A 319 -12.12 8.09 6.70
C LEU A 319 -12.20 9.59 7.02
N GLU A 320 -11.07 10.26 7.18
CA GLU A 320 -11.00 11.72 7.38
C GLU A 320 -11.59 12.48 6.17
N ALA A 321 -11.35 12.00 4.94
CA ALA A 321 -11.93 12.60 3.73
C ALA A 321 -13.46 12.43 3.66
N ILE A 322 -13.99 11.29 4.08
CA ILE A 322 -15.45 11.06 4.20
C ILE A 322 -16.06 12.04 5.22
N ILE A 323 -15.41 12.22 6.38
CA ILE A 323 -15.84 13.19 7.40
C ILE A 323 -15.80 14.62 6.83
N LYS A 324 -14.69 15.01 6.17
CA LYS A 324 -14.51 16.32 5.56
C LYS A 324 -15.54 16.59 4.46
N ALA A 325 -15.85 15.60 3.64
CA ALA A 325 -16.87 15.69 2.60
C ALA A 325 -18.29 15.74 3.17
N ASN A 326 -18.47 15.28 4.41
CA ASN A 326 -19.77 15.01 5.03
C ASN A 326 -20.69 14.23 4.08
N SER A 327 -20.16 13.22 3.40
CA SER A 327 -20.85 12.50 2.32
C SER A 327 -20.26 11.11 2.13
N LEU A 328 -21.10 10.16 1.71
CA LEU A 328 -20.72 8.82 1.24
C LEU A 328 -20.69 8.73 -0.29
N ASP A 329 -20.88 9.83 -0.99
CA ASP A 329 -20.69 9.91 -2.45
C ASP A 329 -19.21 9.87 -2.81
N GLY A 330 -18.81 8.93 -3.68
CA GLY A 330 -17.40 8.74 -4.02
C GLY A 330 -16.78 9.95 -4.71
N ALA A 331 -17.53 10.70 -5.52
CA ALA A 331 -17.00 11.90 -6.18
C ALA A 331 -16.74 13.02 -5.17
N ALA A 332 -17.64 13.20 -4.19
CA ALA A 332 -17.47 14.16 -3.10
C ALA A 332 -16.25 13.81 -2.24
N VAL A 333 -16.06 12.51 -1.90
CA VAL A 333 -14.91 12.05 -1.12
C VAL A 333 -13.60 12.18 -1.92
N SER A 334 -13.59 11.82 -3.20
CA SER A 334 -12.42 12.02 -4.07
C SER A 334 -12.04 13.50 -4.15
N LYS A 335 -13.00 14.40 -4.25
CA LYS A 335 -12.74 15.86 -4.23
C LYS A 335 -12.17 16.32 -2.89
N ALA A 336 -12.63 15.75 -1.76
CA ALA A 336 -12.12 16.08 -0.43
C ALA A 336 -10.68 15.60 -0.21
N LEU A 337 -10.27 14.49 -0.87
CA LEU A 337 -8.91 13.97 -0.85
C LEU A 337 -7.95 14.84 -1.66
N GLN A 338 -8.38 15.42 -2.78
CA GLN A 338 -7.52 16.25 -3.64
C GLN A 338 -7.00 17.47 -2.87
N GLY A 339 -5.69 17.64 -2.83
CA GLY A 339 -5.04 18.73 -2.11
C GLY A 339 -5.09 18.60 -0.59
N MET A 340 -5.50 17.46 -0.05
CA MET A 340 -5.53 17.22 1.38
C MET A 340 -4.11 17.09 1.93
N SER A 341 -3.76 17.98 2.86
CA SER A 341 -2.54 17.89 3.67
C SER A 341 -2.89 17.24 5.00
N PHE A 342 -2.03 16.36 5.47
CA PHE A 342 -2.22 15.64 6.73
C PHE A 342 -0.89 15.31 7.38
N LYS A 343 -0.91 15.04 8.70
CA LYS A 343 0.24 14.48 9.41
C LYS A 343 0.28 12.98 9.16
N GLY A 344 1.32 12.53 8.47
CA GLY A 344 1.55 11.11 8.18
C GLY A 344 2.64 10.51 9.05
N PRO A 345 2.86 9.21 8.96
CA PRO A 345 3.93 8.53 9.71
C PRO A 345 5.33 8.92 9.23
N THR A 346 5.45 9.52 8.03
CA THR A 346 6.72 10.02 7.50
C THR A 346 6.88 11.55 7.63
N GLY A 347 5.94 12.24 8.28
CA GLY A 347 5.94 13.69 8.48
C GLY A 347 4.73 14.38 7.84
N ASP A 348 4.92 15.59 7.35
CA ASP A 348 3.88 16.31 6.62
C ASP A 348 3.71 15.71 5.22
N GLU A 349 2.51 15.25 4.94
CA GLU A 349 2.14 14.57 3.70
C GLU A 349 1.04 15.34 2.97
N LEU A 350 1.04 15.28 1.64
CA LEU A 350 0.09 16.00 0.77
C LEU A 350 -0.38 15.08 -0.35
N ILE A 351 -1.68 14.98 -0.55
CA ILE A 351 -2.25 14.38 -1.77
C ILE A 351 -2.20 15.41 -2.89
N ARG A 352 -1.35 15.21 -3.87
CA ARG A 352 -1.19 16.10 -5.01
C ARG A 352 -2.44 16.08 -5.90
N PRO A 353 -3.08 17.23 -6.20
CA PRO A 353 -4.37 17.25 -6.91
C PRO A 353 -4.30 16.68 -8.33
N GLY A 354 -3.21 16.97 -9.05
CA GLY A 354 -3.11 16.70 -10.48
C GLY A 354 -2.97 15.22 -10.86
N ASP A 355 -2.59 14.34 -9.90
CA ASP A 355 -2.39 12.93 -10.18
C ASP A 355 -2.73 12.02 -9.00
N HIS A 356 -3.21 12.56 -7.89
CA HIS A 356 -3.59 11.84 -6.67
C HIS A 356 -2.44 11.10 -5.97
N GLN A 357 -1.20 11.52 -6.22
CA GLN A 357 -0.02 11.01 -5.55
C GLN A 357 0.16 11.66 -4.18
N VAL A 358 0.35 10.87 -3.12
CA VAL A 358 0.79 11.39 -1.82
C VAL A 358 2.29 11.71 -1.88
N LEU A 359 2.62 12.96 -1.60
CA LEU A 359 4.01 13.42 -1.47
C LEU A 359 4.50 13.16 -0.05
N LYS A 360 5.49 12.29 0.11
CA LYS A 360 6.06 11.83 1.38
C LYS A 360 7.51 11.41 1.23
N ASP A 361 8.20 11.17 2.34
CA ASP A 361 9.58 10.71 2.32
C ASP A 361 9.70 9.22 1.95
N TYR A 362 10.81 8.91 1.28
CA TYR A 362 11.36 7.58 1.09
C TYR A 362 12.75 7.50 1.75
N TYR A 363 13.13 6.34 2.25
CA TYR A 363 14.33 6.18 3.04
C TYR A 363 15.32 5.24 2.37
N LEU A 364 16.62 5.58 2.43
CA LEU A 364 17.72 4.64 2.27
C LEU A 364 18.23 4.28 3.66
N LEU A 365 18.16 3.01 3.99
CA LEU A 365 18.65 2.44 5.24
C LEU A 365 19.92 1.63 4.99
N ARG A 366 20.65 1.34 6.06
CA ARG A 366 21.73 0.36 6.06
C ARG A 366 21.55 -0.60 7.25
N GLY A 367 21.63 -1.90 6.98
CA GLY A 367 21.57 -2.93 8.01
C GLY A 367 22.74 -2.79 9.00
N LYS A 368 22.43 -2.89 10.29
CA LYS A 368 23.38 -2.78 11.40
C LYS A 368 23.99 -4.12 11.76
N PRO A 369 25.27 -4.15 12.19
CA PRO A 369 25.81 -5.29 12.91
C PRO A 369 25.10 -5.46 14.26
N GLN A 370 24.97 -6.69 14.73
CA GLN A 370 24.28 -7.01 15.99
C GLN A 370 24.82 -6.20 17.18
N ALA A 371 26.13 -5.97 17.24
CA ALA A 371 26.79 -5.21 18.30
C ALA A 371 26.37 -3.73 18.38
N GLN A 372 25.75 -3.17 17.35
CA GLN A 372 25.27 -1.79 17.28
C GLN A 372 23.76 -1.66 17.48
N MET A 373 23.04 -2.77 17.60
CA MET A 373 21.60 -2.77 17.86
C MET A 373 21.32 -2.43 19.32
N ARG A 374 20.35 -1.56 19.58
CA ARG A 374 19.89 -1.17 20.92
C ARG A 374 18.83 -2.13 21.46
N ASP A 375 18.09 -2.77 20.58
CA ASP A 375 17.07 -3.80 20.82
C ASP A 375 16.91 -4.68 19.57
N ASP A 376 16.08 -5.72 19.66
CA ASP A 376 15.89 -6.70 18.59
C ASP A 376 15.27 -6.10 17.29
N ASP A 377 14.67 -4.92 17.36
CA ASP A 377 14.05 -4.23 16.24
C ASP A 377 14.95 -3.12 15.63
N ASP A 378 16.09 -2.83 16.25
CA ASP A 378 17.03 -1.80 15.80
C ASP A 378 17.98 -2.32 14.69
N LEU A 379 17.40 -2.98 13.69
CA LEU A 379 18.13 -3.74 12.65
C LEU A 379 18.76 -2.87 11.56
N ALA A 380 18.38 -1.59 11.45
CA ALA A 380 18.91 -0.71 10.41
C ALA A 380 18.97 0.76 10.88
N GLU A 381 19.86 1.53 10.26
CA GLU A 381 19.98 2.98 10.42
C GLU A 381 19.54 3.73 9.17
N VAL A 382 18.96 4.91 9.33
CA VAL A 382 18.58 5.80 8.24
C VAL A 382 19.81 6.54 7.75
N LEU A 383 20.21 6.33 6.50
CA LEU A 383 21.30 7.05 5.84
C LEU A 383 20.80 8.27 5.07
N HIS A 384 19.60 8.19 4.50
CA HIS A 384 19.00 9.24 3.71
C HIS A 384 17.48 9.20 3.81
N ALA A 385 16.86 10.38 3.80
CA ALA A 385 15.43 10.56 3.63
C ALA A 385 15.21 11.65 2.58
N GLY A 386 14.31 11.42 1.63
CA GLY A 386 14.09 12.39 0.55
C GLY A 386 12.78 12.16 -0.19
N ARG A 387 12.47 13.11 -1.08
CA ARG A 387 11.22 13.17 -1.85
C ARG A 387 11.52 13.39 -3.32
N SER A 388 11.40 12.35 -4.13
CA SER A 388 11.51 12.45 -5.58
C SER A 388 10.21 12.00 -6.24
N PHE A 389 9.62 12.90 -6.99
CA PHE A 389 8.38 12.65 -7.73
C PHE A 389 8.51 13.22 -9.15
N ILE A 390 7.92 12.52 -10.12
CA ILE A 390 7.78 13.04 -11.49
C ILE A 390 6.85 14.27 -11.43
N GLU A 391 7.18 15.32 -12.17
CA GLU A 391 6.30 16.48 -12.33
C GLU A 391 4.97 16.04 -12.97
N VAL A 392 3.84 16.60 -12.51
CA VAL A 392 2.50 16.21 -12.97
C VAL A 392 2.38 16.22 -14.48
N SER A 393 2.92 17.23 -15.13
CA SER A 393 2.93 17.36 -16.60
C SER A 393 3.70 16.25 -17.34
N GLN A 394 4.54 15.50 -16.61
CA GLN A 394 5.37 14.43 -17.17
C GLN A 394 4.89 13.03 -16.76
N THR A 395 3.89 12.93 -15.88
CA THR A 395 3.36 11.62 -15.42
C THR A 395 2.54 10.91 -16.47
N GLY A 396 2.00 11.62 -17.46
CA GLY A 396 1.02 11.13 -18.42
C GLY A 396 -0.38 10.96 -17.83
N CYS A 397 -0.63 11.46 -16.62
CA CYS A 397 -1.96 11.48 -16.02
C CYS A 397 -2.84 12.55 -16.71
N ALA A 398 -4.06 12.17 -17.09
CA ALA A 398 -5.02 13.05 -17.78
C ALA A 398 -6.01 13.75 -16.82
N LEU A 399 -5.75 13.76 -15.52
CA LEU A 399 -6.59 14.43 -14.52
C LEU A 399 -6.24 15.92 -14.37
N ALA A 400 -5.08 16.34 -14.84
CA ALA A 400 -4.56 17.71 -14.73
C ALA A 400 -5.10 18.62 -15.83
#